data_8e2cb0b18a83f171f584aba93e4bae66
#
_entry.id   8e2cb0b18a83f171f584aba93e4bae66
#
_cell.length_a   1.000
_cell.length_b   1.000
_cell.length_c   1.000
_cell.angle_alpha   90.00
_cell.angle_beta   90.00
_cell.angle_gamma   90.00
#
_symmetry.space_group_name_H-M   'P 1'
#
loop_
_entity.id
_entity.type
_entity.pdbx_description
1 polymer ?
#
loop_
_entity_poly.entity_id
_entity_poly.type
_entity_poly.pdbx_seq_one_letter_code
_entity_poly.pdbx_strand_id
1 'polypeptide(L)' 'MTATIDSIDKAASSMTFVGPNGWKYSRHVVDPAVFDKVKAGDKIDITWDSDATMSVEKP' A
#
# COMPACT_ATOMS: atom_id res chain seq x y z
N MET A 1 -6.69 0.01 -8.38
CA MET A 1 -6.29 1.43 -8.21
C MET A 1 -4.77 1.52 -8.13
N THR A 2 -4.19 2.39 -8.92
CA THR A 2 -2.76 2.65 -8.87
C THR A 2 -2.47 3.77 -7.87
N ALA A 3 -1.52 3.53 -6.98
CA ALA A 3 -1.14 4.51 -5.96
C ALA A 3 0.37 4.60 -5.85
N THR A 4 0.85 5.67 -5.23
CA THR A 4 2.27 5.86 -4.94
C THR A 4 2.48 5.79 -3.44
N ILE A 5 3.46 5.00 -3.01
CA ILE A 5 3.75 4.87 -1.59
C ILE A 5 4.41 6.15 -1.09
N ASP A 6 3.78 6.79 -0.09
CA ASP A 6 4.32 7.99 0.55
C ASP A 6 5.29 7.63 1.67
N SER A 7 4.89 6.68 2.52
CA SER A 7 5.73 6.22 3.63
C SER A 7 5.32 4.83 4.08
N ILE A 8 6.24 4.17 4.77
CA ILE A 8 6.03 2.83 5.33
C ILE A 8 6.45 2.85 6.79
N ASP A 9 5.58 2.34 7.66
CA ASP A 9 5.87 2.17 9.09
C ASP A 9 5.84 0.67 9.41
N LYS A 10 7.01 0.05 9.41
CA LYS A 10 7.12 -1.38 9.70
C LYS A 10 6.77 -1.70 11.15
N ALA A 11 7.06 -0.79 12.06
CA ALA A 11 6.76 -1.01 13.48
C ALA A 11 5.26 -1.08 13.74
N ALA A 12 4.49 -0.27 13.02
CA ALA A 12 3.04 -0.26 13.11
C ALA A 12 2.39 -1.19 12.09
N SER A 13 3.16 -1.84 11.23
CA SER A 13 2.69 -2.65 10.11
C SER A 13 1.70 -1.89 9.23
N SER A 14 1.99 -0.61 8.99
CA SER A 14 1.11 0.24 8.19
C SER A 14 1.86 0.90 7.05
N MET A 15 1.09 1.34 6.07
CA MET A 15 1.63 1.97 4.89
C MET A 15 0.73 3.13 4.48
N THR A 16 1.36 4.26 4.14
CA THR A 16 0.65 5.42 3.63
C THR A 16 0.93 5.55 2.14
N PHE A 17 -0.11 5.72 1.37
CA PHE A 17 0.02 5.86 -0.08
C PHE A 17 -0.91 6.96 -0.59
N VAL A 18 -0.56 7.50 -1.76
CA VAL A 18 -1.30 8.58 -2.40
C VAL A 18 -1.99 8.01 -3.64
N GLY A 19 -3.30 8.14 -3.69
CA GLY A 19 -4.10 7.71 -4.83
C GLY A 19 -3.94 8.62 -6.05
N PRO A 20 -4.53 8.23 -7.18
CA PRO A 20 -4.41 9.00 -8.42
C PRO A 20 -5.03 10.39 -8.35
N ASN A 21 -5.91 10.62 -7.40
CA ASN A 21 -6.57 11.91 -7.18
C ASN A 21 -5.85 12.78 -6.13
N GLY A 22 -4.68 12.36 -5.66
CA GLY A 22 -3.90 13.10 -4.67
C GLY A 22 -4.31 12.85 -3.22
N TRP A 23 -5.27 11.99 -2.96
CA TRP A 23 -5.69 11.65 -1.62
C TRP A 23 -4.69 10.71 -0.95
N LYS A 24 -4.41 10.97 0.32
CA LYS A 24 -3.55 10.08 1.12
C LYS A 24 -4.39 9.09 1.88
N TYR A 25 -3.94 7.84 1.89
CA TYR A 25 -4.59 6.75 2.59
C TYR A 25 -3.56 6.02 3.46
N SER A 26 -3.95 5.66 4.67
CA SER A 26 -3.13 4.82 5.54
C SER A 26 -3.88 3.53 5.80
N ARG A 27 -3.19 2.41 5.65
CA ARG A 27 -3.80 1.10 5.85
C ARG A 27 -2.86 0.19 6.60
N HIS A 28 -3.44 -0.63 7.45
CA HIS A 28 -2.70 -1.69 8.15
C HIS A 28 -2.48 -2.85 7.20
N VAL A 29 -1.24 -3.29 7.07
CA VAL A 29 -0.86 -4.39 6.19
C VAL A 29 -0.57 -5.61 7.03
N VAL A 30 -1.32 -6.70 6.82
CA VAL A 30 -1.19 -7.92 7.61
C VAL A 30 0.04 -8.72 7.21
N ASP A 31 0.39 -8.72 5.92
CA ASP A 31 1.50 -9.50 5.41
C ASP A 31 2.79 -8.67 5.40
N PRO A 32 3.76 -8.97 6.29
CA PRO A 32 5.01 -8.22 6.33
C PRO A 32 5.87 -8.36 5.08
N ALA A 33 5.65 -9.40 4.27
CA ALA A 33 6.39 -9.58 3.03
C ALA A 33 6.15 -8.44 2.03
N VAL A 34 5.00 -7.77 2.13
CA VAL A 34 4.70 -6.61 1.27
C VAL A 34 5.73 -5.51 1.46
N PHE A 35 6.17 -5.30 2.69
CA PHE A 35 7.14 -4.24 3.01
C PHE A 35 8.52 -4.53 2.42
N ASP A 36 8.82 -5.78 2.12
CA ASP A 36 10.10 -6.16 1.50
C ASP A 36 10.05 -5.99 -0.03
N LYS A 37 8.85 -5.96 -0.60
CA LYS A 37 8.66 -5.83 -2.04
C LYS A 37 8.58 -4.38 -2.51
N VAL A 38 8.20 -3.48 -1.61
CA VAL A 38 7.92 -2.08 -1.96
C VAL A 38 8.63 -1.15 -0.98
N LYS A 39 8.79 0.10 -1.39
CA LYS A 39 9.39 1.13 -0.56
C LYS A 39 8.78 2.48 -0.91
N ALA A 40 9.05 3.48 -0.08
CA ALA A 40 8.55 4.83 -0.30
C ALA A 40 8.96 5.34 -1.68
N GLY A 41 8.02 5.90 -2.41
CA GLY A 41 8.22 6.39 -3.76
C GLY A 41 7.85 5.39 -4.85
N ASP A 42 7.63 4.13 -4.50
CA ASP A 42 7.22 3.11 -5.47
C ASP A 42 5.76 3.28 -5.84
N LYS A 43 5.43 2.93 -7.08
CA LYS A 43 4.05 2.83 -7.52
C LYS A 43 3.56 1.42 -7.31
N ILE A 44 2.31 1.29 -6.88
CA ILE A 44 1.70 0.01 -6.60
C ILE A 44 0.28 -0.04 -7.18
N ASP A 45 -0.19 -1.26 -7.47
CA ASP A 45 -1.58 -1.50 -7.78
C ASP A 45 -2.26 -2.12 -6.57
N ILE A 46 -3.36 -1.52 -6.13
CA ILE A 46 -4.13 -1.98 -5.00
C ILE A 46 -5.42 -2.58 -5.49
N THR A 47 -5.68 -3.82 -5.10
CA THR A 47 -6.90 -4.54 -5.46
C THR A 47 -7.63 -4.89 -4.16
N TRP A 48 -8.94 -4.64 -4.15
CA TRP A 48 -9.81 -4.98 -3.04
C TRP A 48 -10.62 -6.22 -3.39
N ASP A 49 -10.54 -7.23 -2.54
CA ASP A 49 -11.35 -8.44 -2.70
C ASP A 49 -12.72 -8.24 -2.07
N SER A 50 -13.64 -9.17 -2.35
CA SER A 50 -14.98 -9.16 -1.77
C SER A 50 -14.96 -9.24 -0.25
N ASP A 51 -13.89 -9.78 0.33
CA ASP A 51 -13.69 -9.87 1.78
C ASP A 51 -12.98 -8.63 2.35
N ALA A 52 -12.85 -7.57 1.57
CA ALA A 52 -12.16 -6.34 1.92
C ALA A 52 -10.66 -6.54 2.19
N THR A 53 -10.08 -7.60 1.62
CA THR A 53 -8.65 -7.86 1.71
C THR A 53 -7.92 -7.02 0.66
N MET A 54 -6.93 -6.27 1.09
CA MET A 54 -6.13 -5.45 0.19
C MET A 54 -4.95 -6.26 -0.37
N SER A 55 -4.86 -6.31 -1.68
CA SER A 55 -3.72 -6.90 -2.37
C SER A 55 -2.87 -5.78 -2.98
N VAL A 56 -1.56 -5.85 -2.77
CA VAL A 56 -0.62 -4.84 -3.24
C VAL A 56 0.38 -5.52 -4.19
N GLU A 57 0.46 -5.00 -5.40
CA GLU A 57 1.39 -5.51 -6.40
C GLU A 57 2.09 -4.35 -7.09
N LYS A 58 3.31 -4.56 -7.52
CA LYS A 58 4.01 -3.59 -8.37
C LYS A 58 3.46 -3.68 -9.78
N PRO A 59 3.21 -2.53 -10.43
CA PRO A 59 2.75 -2.53 -11.80
C PRO A 59 3.79 -3.09 -12.78
#